data_2f287fc4074580dfffe8ab4e786feb04
#
_entry.id   2f287fc4074580dfffe8ab4e786feb04
#
_cell.length_a   1.000
_cell.length_b   1.000
_cell.length_c   1.000
_cell.angle_alpha   90.00
_cell.angle_beta   90.00
_cell.angle_gamma   90.00
#
_symmetry.space_group_name_H-M   'P 1'
#
loop_
_entity.id
_entity.type
_entity.pdbx_description
1 polymer ?
#
loop_
_entity_poly.entity_id
_entity_poly.type
_entity_poly.pdbx_seq_one_letter_code
_entity_poly.pdbx_strand_id
1 'polypeptide(L)'
;MYRIEFSRKAAKFYKRVDAVTVGRINNTLEKLEENPFGLPNTKHLKAEFIGSCRIRIGNIRIIYSVNDSEKIVYIEVIGFRGDVYKK
;
A
#
# COMPACT_ATOMS: atom_id res chain seq x y z
N MET A 1 -9.18 -14.95 0.70
CA MET A 1 -9.04 -13.52 0.38
C MET A 1 -8.51 -12.76 1.59
N TYR A 2 -7.64 -11.80 1.35
CA TYR A 2 -7.06 -10.99 2.43
C TYR A 2 -7.94 -9.80 2.69
N ARG A 3 -7.96 -9.35 3.94
CA ARG A 3 -8.68 -8.14 4.33
C ARG A 3 -7.70 -6.96 4.30
N ILE A 4 -8.15 -5.82 3.80
CA ILE A 4 -7.33 -4.61 3.74
C ILE A 4 -7.63 -3.76 4.98
N GLU A 5 -6.59 -3.34 5.68
CA GLU A 5 -6.70 -2.40 6.78
C GLU A 5 -5.77 -1.22 6.54
N PHE A 6 -6.22 -0.03 6.87
CA PHE A 6 -5.48 1.21 6.66
C PHE A 6 -4.96 1.77 7.97
N SER A 7 -3.71 2.25 7.95
CA SER A 7 -3.23 3.09 9.03
C SER A 7 -4.01 4.42 8.99
N ARG A 8 -3.93 5.18 10.07
CA ARG A 8 -4.55 6.52 10.09
C ARG A 8 -3.97 7.40 8.99
N LYS A 9 -2.67 7.37 8.81
CA LYS A 9 -1.97 8.16 7.79
C LYS A 9 -2.42 7.77 6.38
N ALA A 10 -2.49 6.48 6.10
CA ALA A 10 -2.94 6.00 4.80
C ALA A 10 -4.39 6.37 4.53
N ALA A 11 -5.25 6.25 5.53
CA ALA A 11 -6.67 6.62 5.40
C ALA A 11 -6.83 8.10 5.10
N LYS A 12 -6.02 8.96 5.74
CA LYS A 12 -6.06 10.39 5.47
C LYS A 12 -5.72 10.71 4.02
N PHE A 13 -4.67 10.10 3.51
CA PHE A 13 -4.27 10.30 2.10
C PHE A 13 -5.39 9.86 1.17
N TYR A 14 -5.93 8.68 1.41
CA TYR A 14 -6.97 8.09 0.58
C TYR A 14 -8.21 9.00 0.49
N LYS A 15 -8.56 9.67 1.58
CA LYS A 15 -9.73 10.56 1.61
C LYS A 15 -9.49 11.89 0.91
N ARG A 16 -8.23 12.28 0.71
CA ARG A 16 -7.89 13.61 0.18
C ARG A 16 -7.64 13.65 -1.32
N VAL A 17 -7.24 12.52 -1.91
CA VAL A 17 -6.84 12.52 -3.30
C VAL A 17 -8.06 12.47 -4.22
N ASP A 18 -7.84 12.84 -5.47
CA ASP A 18 -8.89 12.91 -6.48
C ASP A 18 -9.43 11.51 -6.82
N ALA A 19 -10.57 11.50 -7.50
CA ALA A 19 -11.26 10.25 -7.84
C ALA A 19 -10.45 9.35 -8.76
N VAL A 20 -9.70 9.92 -9.68
CA VAL A 20 -8.87 9.13 -10.59
C VAL A 20 -7.79 8.38 -9.81
N THR A 21 -7.14 9.07 -8.88
CA THR A 21 -6.10 8.46 -8.05
C THR A 21 -6.70 7.39 -7.14
N VAL A 22 -7.85 7.65 -6.55
CA VAL A 22 -8.56 6.65 -5.74
C VAL A 22 -8.84 5.40 -6.56
N GLY A 23 -9.28 5.56 -7.80
CA GLY A 23 -9.54 4.43 -8.68
C GLY A 23 -8.30 3.57 -8.91
N ARG A 24 -7.16 4.20 -9.12
CA ARG A 24 -5.89 3.48 -9.28
C ARG A 24 -5.50 2.73 -8.01
N ILE A 25 -5.67 3.38 -6.87
CA ILE A 25 -5.38 2.74 -5.58
C ILE A 25 -6.31 1.54 -5.39
N ASN A 26 -7.60 1.71 -5.67
CA ASN A 26 -8.58 0.63 -5.50
C ASN A 26 -8.24 -0.59 -6.36
N ASN A 27 -7.81 -0.38 -7.61
CA ASN A 27 -7.40 -1.49 -8.46
C ASN A 27 -6.27 -2.29 -7.84
N THR A 28 -5.31 -1.61 -7.25
CA THR A 28 -4.18 -2.27 -6.60
C THR A 28 -4.62 -2.98 -5.32
N LEU A 29 -5.50 -2.34 -4.54
CA LEU A 29 -6.01 -2.97 -3.32
C LEU A 29 -6.78 -4.25 -3.64
N GLU A 30 -7.55 -4.28 -4.73
CA GLU A 30 -8.24 -5.50 -5.15
C GLU A 30 -7.27 -6.63 -5.44
N LYS A 31 -6.15 -6.32 -6.11
CA LYS A 31 -5.12 -7.31 -6.38
C LYS A 31 -4.47 -7.81 -5.10
N LEU A 32 -4.23 -6.91 -4.15
CA LEU A 32 -3.68 -7.29 -2.86
C LEU A 32 -4.63 -8.17 -2.06
N GLU A 33 -5.94 -7.94 -2.16
CA GLU A 33 -6.93 -8.78 -1.52
C GLU A 33 -6.88 -10.22 -2.03
N GLU A 34 -6.67 -10.39 -3.32
CA GLU A 34 -6.60 -11.71 -3.93
C GLU A 34 -5.30 -12.41 -3.61
N ASN A 35 -4.17 -11.71 -3.81
CA ASN A 35 -2.84 -12.28 -3.56
C ASN A 35 -1.85 -11.14 -3.35
N PRO A 36 -1.43 -10.88 -2.11
CA PRO A 36 -0.50 -9.77 -1.84
C PRO A 36 0.96 -10.11 -2.15
N PHE A 37 1.23 -11.29 -2.70
CA PHE A 37 2.59 -11.71 -3.01
C PHE A 37 2.82 -11.74 -4.52
N GLY A 38 4.02 -11.35 -4.94
CA GLY A 38 4.41 -11.48 -6.34
C GLY A 38 3.80 -10.49 -7.31
N LEU A 39 3.23 -9.39 -6.83
CA LEU A 39 2.70 -8.37 -7.72
C LEU A 39 3.84 -7.61 -8.41
N PRO A 40 3.65 -7.17 -9.66
CA PRO A 40 4.67 -6.39 -10.37
C PRO A 40 4.88 -5.04 -9.67
N ASN A 41 6.06 -4.46 -9.88
CA ASN A 41 6.44 -3.17 -9.33
C ASN A 41 6.50 -3.16 -7.80
N THR A 42 6.74 -4.32 -7.20
CA THR A 42 6.83 -4.50 -5.75
C THR A 42 8.28 -4.68 -5.34
N LYS A 43 8.65 -4.13 -4.19
CA LYS A 43 9.99 -4.23 -3.64
C LYS A 43 9.91 -4.39 -2.13
N HIS A 44 10.72 -5.31 -1.59
CA HIS A 44 10.87 -5.42 -0.13
C HIS A 44 11.71 -4.26 0.38
N LEU A 45 11.32 -3.71 1.51
CA LEU A 45 11.96 -2.55 2.08
C LEU A 45 12.91 -2.93 3.22
N LYS A 46 13.84 -2.02 3.51
CA LYS A 46 14.86 -2.21 4.53
C LYS A 46 14.77 -1.07 5.57
N ALA A 47 15.62 -1.13 6.57
CA ALA A 47 15.72 -0.15 7.63
C ALA A 47 14.39 -0.01 8.38
N GLU A 48 13.89 1.20 8.56
CA GLU A 48 12.71 1.43 9.38
C GLU A 48 11.43 0.79 8.83
N PHE A 49 11.43 0.37 7.57
CA PHE A 49 10.29 -0.31 6.95
C PHE A 49 10.55 -1.81 6.76
N ILE A 50 11.50 -2.37 7.50
CA ILE A 50 11.82 -3.79 7.36
C ILE A 50 10.59 -4.65 7.62
N GLY A 51 10.37 -5.66 6.79
CA GLY A 51 9.17 -6.49 6.86
C GLY A 51 8.01 -5.98 6.04
N SER A 52 8.15 -4.79 5.44
CA SER A 52 7.13 -4.19 4.58
C SER A 52 7.55 -4.24 3.13
N CYS A 53 6.57 -4.05 2.25
CA CYS A 53 6.80 -3.97 0.81
C CYS A 53 6.30 -2.64 0.29
N ARG A 54 6.88 -2.21 -0.83
CA ARG A 54 6.42 -1.03 -1.53
C ARG A 54 5.94 -1.44 -2.91
N ILE A 55 4.76 -0.96 -3.30
CA ILE A 55 4.27 -1.13 -4.67
C ILE A 55 4.10 0.25 -5.32
N ARG A 56 4.47 0.35 -6.58
CA ARG A 56 4.38 1.60 -7.34
C ARG A 56 3.16 1.59 -8.26
N ILE A 57 2.46 2.73 -8.28
CA ILE A 57 1.31 2.95 -9.17
C ILE A 57 1.52 4.34 -9.78
N GLY A 58 2.21 4.42 -10.93
CA GLY A 58 2.57 5.70 -11.50
C GLY A 58 3.43 6.51 -10.52
N ASN A 59 2.96 7.69 -10.14
CA ASN A 59 3.66 8.54 -9.17
C ASN A 59 3.23 8.29 -7.73
N ILE A 60 2.40 7.26 -7.51
CA ILE A 60 1.93 6.88 -6.17
C ILE A 60 2.78 5.71 -5.66
N ARG A 61 3.01 5.70 -4.35
CA ARG A 61 3.69 4.60 -3.65
C ARG A 61 2.81 4.13 -2.52
N ILE A 62 2.69 2.82 -2.36
CA ILE A 62 1.99 2.21 -1.23
C ILE A 62 2.99 1.33 -0.49
N ILE A 63 3.11 1.57 0.82
CA ILE A 63 3.90 0.69 1.69
C ILE A 63 2.92 -0.14 2.49
N TYR A 64 3.09 -1.45 2.44
CA TYR A 64 2.18 -2.37 3.12
C TYR A 64 2.94 -3.54 3.72
N SER A 65 2.33 -4.16 4.70
CA SER A 65 2.82 -5.42 5.28
C SER A 65 1.69 -6.44 5.23
N VAL A 66 2.06 -7.72 5.29
CA VAL A 66 1.09 -8.81 5.21
C VAL A 66 1.17 -9.66 6.47
N ASN A 67 0.03 -9.86 7.12
CA ASN A 67 -0.10 -10.84 8.19
C ASN A 67 -0.80 -12.06 7.58
N ASP A 68 -0.01 -13.04 7.19
CA ASP A 68 -0.55 -14.19 6.46
C ASP A 68 -1.40 -15.10 7.34
N SER A 69 -1.07 -15.18 8.63
CA SER A 69 -1.85 -16.03 9.53
C SER A 69 -3.27 -15.50 9.75
N GLU A 70 -3.43 -14.18 9.78
CA GLU A 70 -4.75 -13.56 9.94
C GLU A 70 -5.37 -13.09 8.62
N LYS A 71 -4.63 -13.24 7.53
CA LYS A 71 -5.07 -12.83 6.19
C LYS A 71 -5.40 -11.35 6.13
N ILE A 72 -4.50 -10.53 6.64
CA ILE A 72 -4.64 -9.08 6.64
C ILE A 72 -3.49 -8.45 5.85
N VAL A 73 -3.83 -7.52 4.97
CA VAL A 73 -2.86 -6.62 4.33
C VAL A 73 -3.03 -5.26 4.99
N TYR A 74 -1.99 -4.82 5.67
CA TYR A 74 -2.01 -3.54 6.38
C TYR A 74 -1.34 -2.48 5.54
N ILE A 75 -2.11 -1.45 5.16
CA ILE A 75 -1.60 -0.33 4.36
C ILE A 75 -1.02 0.70 5.31
N GLU A 76 0.29 0.77 5.35
CA GLU A 76 1.00 1.64 6.28
C GLU A 76 1.07 3.09 5.81
N VAL A 77 1.43 3.27 4.53
CA VAL A 77 1.61 4.60 3.95
C VAL A 77 1.14 4.58 2.51
N ILE A 78 0.44 5.62 2.11
CA ILE A 78 0.14 5.91 0.71
C ILE A 78 0.59 7.34 0.48
N GLY A 79 1.28 7.60 -0.61
CA GLY A 79 1.70 8.96 -0.91
C GLY A 79 2.29 9.10 -2.29
N PHE A 80 2.60 10.32 -2.65
CA PHE A 80 3.26 10.61 -3.91
C PHE A 80 4.75 10.30 -3.80
N ARG A 81 5.36 10.05 -4.94
CA ARG A 81 6.79 9.80 -5.00
C ARG A 81 7.56 10.92 -4.28
N GLY A 82 8.47 10.52 -3.42
CA GLY A 82 9.26 11.46 -2.64
C GLY A 82 8.68 11.78 -1.28
N ASP A 83 7.38 11.60 -1.08
CA ASP A 83 6.72 11.90 0.19
C ASP A 83 6.55 10.67 1.09
N VAL A 84 6.52 9.49 0.49
CA VAL A 84 6.19 8.23 1.19
C VAL A 84 7.19 7.92 2.31
N TYR A 85 8.45 8.26 2.11
CA TYR A 85 9.52 7.95 3.06
C TYR A 85 9.81 9.08 4.05
N LYS A 86 9.06 10.16 3.98
CA LYS A 86 9.23 11.28 4.93
C LYS A 86 8.59 10.91 6.27
N LYS A 87 9.25 11.29 7.30
CA LYS A 87 8.78 11.06 8.66
C LYS A 87 7.88 12.18 9.16
#